data_fadff5ae95fe3f6aaced3db1159827f1
#
_entry.id   fadff5ae95fe3f6aaced3db1159827f1
#
_cell.length_a   1.000
_cell.length_b   1.000
_cell.length_c   1.000
_cell.angle_alpha   90.00
_cell.angle_beta   90.00
_cell.angle_gamma   90.00
#
_symmetry.space_group_name_H-M   'P 1'
#
loop_
_entity.id
_entity.type
_entity.pdbx_description
1 polymer ?
#
loop_
_entity_poly.entity_id
_entity_poly.type
_entity_poly.pdbx_seq_one_letter_code
_entity_poly.pdbx_strand_id
1 'polypeptide(L)'
;YVMDNANGFVQRGIASWYGKKFHGRKTSSGEIYNMHEMTAAHKTLPLPSYVRVVNIENGRSIVVKVNDRGPFIGDRIIDLSFAGATKLGVIEPGTAEVEISVLSSSESKTRPVVRTIALVEKTAKDVPLFVQLGSFGNQLNAQNLMRSLHDSDEPTAKVYKLTNAKGVFYRVRLGPLYD
;
A
#
# COMPACT_ATOMS: atom_id res chain seq x y z
N TYR A 1 -22.07 -18.56 2.29
CA TYR A 1 -20.98 -19.50 2.57
C TYR A 1 -19.74 -18.72 2.96
N VAL A 2 -19.10 -19.07 4.05
CA VAL A 2 -17.83 -18.52 4.52
C VAL A 2 -16.82 -19.66 4.50
N MET A 3 -15.60 -19.39 4.04
CA MET A 3 -14.52 -20.39 4.03
C MET A 3 -14.02 -20.63 5.47
N ASP A 4 -13.84 -21.88 5.85
CA ASP A 4 -13.26 -22.25 7.16
C ASP A 4 -11.75 -22.00 7.21
N ASN A 5 -11.08 -22.11 6.06
CA ASN A 5 -9.64 -21.87 5.91
C ASN A 5 -9.35 -21.21 4.56
N ALA A 6 -8.50 -20.21 4.57
CA ALA A 6 -8.12 -19.46 3.38
C ALA A 6 -6.61 -19.56 3.06
N ASN A 7 -5.88 -20.51 3.65
CA ASN A 7 -4.46 -20.72 3.37
C ASN A 7 -4.24 -21.08 1.89
N GLY A 8 -3.36 -20.33 1.23
CA GLY A 8 -3.07 -20.51 -0.19
C GLY A 8 -4.16 -20.01 -1.14
N PHE A 9 -5.18 -19.30 -0.61
CA PHE A 9 -6.24 -18.74 -1.45
C PHE A 9 -5.67 -17.66 -2.38
N VAL A 10 -5.92 -17.82 -3.68
CA VAL A 10 -5.62 -16.84 -4.73
C VAL A 10 -6.85 -16.72 -5.62
N GLN A 11 -7.23 -15.51 -5.97
CA GLN A 11 -8.36 -15.24 -6.87
C GLN A 11 -8.03 -14.05 -7.76
N ARG A 12 -8.43 -14.11 -9.03
CA ARG A 12 -8.41 -13.00 -9.98
C ARG A 12 -9.84 -12.53 -10.27
N GLY A 13 -9.99 -11.24 -10.47
CA GLY A 13 -11.26 -10.63 -10.84
C GLY A 13 -11.25 -9.13 -10.66
N ILE A 14 -12.43 -8.53 -10.68
CA ILE A 14 -12.59 -7.09 -10.64
C ILE A 14 -12.64 -6.60 -9.19
N ALA A 15 -11.81 -5.62 -8.87
CA ALA A 15 -11.90 -4.80 -7.67
C ALA A 15 -12.66 -3.51 -7.93
N SER A 16 -13.36 -3.03 -6.92
CA SER A 16 -13.87 -1.66 -6.86
C SER A 16 -13.62 -1.06 -5.47
N TRP A 17 -14.31 0.02 -5.12
CA TRP A 17 -14.12 0.65 -3.81
C TRP A 17 -15.41 1.22 -3.24
N TYR A 18 -15.47 1.32 -1.90
CA TYR A 18 -16.62 1.88 -1.19
C TYR A 18 -16.71 3.40 -1.34
N GLY A 19 -17.90 3.90 -1.60
CA GLY A 19 -18.18 5.32 -1.53
C GLY A 19 -18.16 5.87 -0.09
N LYS A 20 -17.99 7.20 0.03
CA LYS A 20 -17.96 7.94 1.32
C LYS A 20 -19.17 7.66 2.24
N LYS A 21 -20.33 7.30 1.67
CA LYS A 21 -21.59 7.04 2.41
C LYS A 21 -21.51 5.89 3.42
N PHE A 22 -20.48 5.04 3.33
CA PHE A 22 -20.30 3.93 4.26
C PHE A 22 -19.42 4.27 5.46
N HIS A 23 -18.69 5.39 5.41
CA HIS A 23 -17.82 5.84 6.50
C HIS A 23 -18.60 5.98 7.82
N GLY A 24 -18.05 5.44 8.90
CA GLY A 24 -18.68 5.45 10.23
C GLY A 24 -19.74 4.34 10.46
N ARG A 25 -20.05 3.51 9.46
CA ARG A 25 -20.98 2.38 9.63
C ARG A 25 -20.24 1.14 10.16
N LYS A 26 -20.98 0.27 10.85
CA LYS A 26 -20.45 -1.03 11.27
C LYS A 26 -20.25 -1.95 10.07
N THR A 27 -19.11 -2.63 10.04
CA THR A 27 -18.78 -3.71 9.11
C THR A 27 -19.33 -5.04 9.62
N SER A 28 -19.24 -6.08 8.79
CA SER A 28 -19.66 -7.44 9.16
C SER A 28 -18.81 -8.05 10.27
N SER A 29 -17.58 -7.56 10.50
CA SER A 29 -16.77 -7.95 11.67
C SER A 29 -17.13 -7.21 12.95
N GLY A 30 -18.05 -6.22 12.88
CA GLY A 30 -18.45 -5.36 14.01
C GLY A 30 -17.60 -4.11 14.19
N GLU A 31 -16.50 -3.96 13.44
CA GLU A 31 -15.65 -2.77 13.46
C GLU A 31 -16.38 -1.58 12.77
N ILE A 32 -15.97 -0.36 13.11
CA ILE A 32 -16.47 0.82 12.41
C ILE A 32 -15.63 1.03 11.14
N TYR A 33 -16.30 1.10 9.98
CA TYR A 33 -15.61 1.35 8.72
C TYR A 33 -14.99 2.75 8.70
N ASN A 34 -13.67 2.78 8.52
CA ASN A 34 -12.91 4.00 8.31
C ASN A 34 -12.34 3.99 6.88
N MET A 35 -12.82 4.91 6.02
CA MET A 35 -12.39 4.99 4.62
C MET A 35 -10.89 5.31 4.44
N HIS A 36 -10.22 5.81 5.48
CA HIS A 36 -8.80 6.16 5.47
C HIS A 36 -7.88 5.01 5.93
N GLU A 37 -8.44 3.90 6.36
CA GLU A 37 -7.70 2.69 6.73
C GLU A 37 -7.54 1.72 5.55
N MET A 38 -6.55 0.83 5.64
CA MET A 38 -6.27 -0.18 4.62
C MET A 38 -7.16 -1.40 4.83
N THR A 39 -8.44 -1.28 4.48
CA THR A 39 -9.46 -2.32 4.67
C THR A 39 -10.17 -2.67 3.37
N ALA A 40 -10.88 -3.80 3.37
CA ALA A 40 -11.65 -4.27 2.23
C ALA A 40 -12.83 -5.16 2.65
N ALA A 41 -13.78 -5.37 1.72
CA ALA A 41 -14.80 -6.40 1.80
C ALA A 41 -14.54 -7.53 0.81
N HIS A 42 -14.82 -8.76 1.25
CA HIS A 42 -14.78 -9.95 0.41
C HIS A 42 -15.96 -10.88 0.73
N LYS A 43 -16.43 -11.61 -0.30
CA LYS A 43 -17.65 -12.42 -0.21
C LYS A 43 -17.52 -13.55 0.82
N THR A 44 -16.42 -14.28 0.81
CA THR A 44 -16.31 -15.59 1.47
C THR A 44 -15.11 -15.79 2.40
N LEU A 45 -14.09 -14.92 2.32
CA LEU A 45 -12.91 -15.04 3.18
C LEU A 45 -13.28 -14.96 4.67
N PRO A 46 -12.60 -15.69 5.56
CA PRO A 46 -12.76 -15.52 7.02
C PRO A 46 -12.52 -14.07 7.44
N LEU A 47 -13.23 -13.60 8.46
CA LEU A 47 -13.04 -12.27 9.04
C LEU A 47 -12.41 -12.37 10.44
N PRO A 48 -11.28 -11.68 10.69
CA PRO A 48 -10.50 -10.91 9.73
C PRO A 48 -9.55 -11.79 8.90
N SER A 49 -9.28 -11.40 7.65
CA SER A 49 -8.20 -11.93 6.83
C SER A 49 -7.32 -10.80 6.32
N TYR A 50 -6.04 -11.05 6.11
CA TYR A 50 -5.14 -10.12 5.45
C TYR A 50 -4.85 -10.62 4.04
N VAL A 51 -5.06 -9.76 3.06
CA VAL A 51 -4.84 -10.10 1.66
C VAL A 51 -3.90 -9.11 0.99
N ARG A 52 -3.00 -9.65 0.16
CA ARG A 52 -2.28 -8.86 -0.81
C ARG A 52 -3.18 -8.69 -2.03
N VAL A 53 -3.32 -7.47 -2.50
CA VAL A 53 -4.06 -7.11 -3.71
C VAL A 53 -3.06 -6.54 -4.71
N VAL A 54 -2.98 -7.11 -5.88
CA VAL A 54 -2.12 -6.66 -6.99
C VAL A 54 -3.01 -6.17 -8.13
N ASN A 55 -2.85 -4.93 -8.53
CA ASN A 55 -3.48 -4.41 -9.74
C ASN A 55 -2.67 -4.88 -10.95
N ILE A 56 -3.31 -5.65 -11.84
CA ILE A 56 -2.65 -6.31 -12.97
C ILE A 56 -2.21 -5.30 -14.03
N GLU A 57 -2.97 -4.22 -14.20
CA GLU A 57 -2.70 -3.22 -15.23
C GLU A 57 -1.48 -2.34 -14.92
N ASN A 58 -1.30 -1.95 -13.65
CA ASN A 58 -0.25 -1.00 -13.26
C ASN A 58 0.84 -1.59 -12.35
N GLY A 59 0.72 -2.88 -11.98
CA GLY A 59 1.67 -3.61 -11.15
C GLY A 59 1.76 -3.14 -9.68
N ARG A 60 0.90 -2.20 -9.23
CA ARG A 60 0.87 -1.77 -7.84
C ARG A 60 0.31 -2.87 -6.96
N SER A 61 0.83 -2.98 -5.75
CA SER A 61 0.32 -3.93 -4.76
C SER A 61 0.16 -3.28 -3.39
N ILE A 62 -0.85 -3.74 -2.65
CA ILE A 62 -1.15 -3.31 -1.29
C ILE A 62 -1.51 -4.53 -0.44
N VAL A 63 -1.42 -4.36 0.86
CA VAL A 63 -2.02 -5.31 1.82
C VAL A 63 -3.19 -4.61 2.51
N VAL A 64 -4.33 -5.30 2.57
CA VAL A 64 -5.54 -4.80 3.23
C VAL A 64 -6.09 -5.84 4.20
N LYS A 65 -6.74 -5.37 5.26
CA LYS A 65 -7.52 -6.18 6.18
C LYS A 65 -8.93 -6.36 5.62
N VAL A 66 -9.32 -7.58 5.33
CA VAL A 66 -10.71 -7.92 5.01
C VAL A 66 -11.48 -8.01 6.33
N ASN A 67 -12.36 -7.06 6.57
CA ASN A 67 -13.18 -6.97 7.77
C ASN A 67 -14.67 -6.79 7.48
N ASP A 68 -15.05 -6.86 6.20
CA ASP A 68 -16.44 -6.71 5.79
C ASP A 68 -16.87 -7.73 4.73
N ARG A 69 -18.20 -7.84 4.50
CA ARG A 69 -18.84 -8.68 3.48
C ARG A 69 -19.25 -7.88 2.26
N GLY A 70 -19.11 -8.49 1.11
CA GLY A 70 -19.36 -7.95 -0.23
C GLY A 70 -18.16 -8.16 -1.13
N PRO A 71 -18.20 -7.68 -2.37
CA PRO A 71 -19.32 -7.02 -3.05
C PRO A 71 -20.49 -7.97 -3.35
N PHE A 72 -21.72 -7.44 -3.35
CA PHE A 72 -22.92 -8.22 -3.67
C PHE A 72 -23.50 -7.89 -5.05
N ILE A 73 -22.91 -6.93 -5.76
CA ILE A 73 -23.38 -6.47 -7.07
C ILE A 73 -22.31 -6.74 -8.12
N GLY A 74 -22.67 -7.38 -9.22
CA GLY A 74 -21.79 -7.71 -10.34
C GLY A 74 -20.75 -8.77 -10.01
N ASP A 75 -19.78 -8.91 -10.93
CA ASP A 75 -18.72 -9.92 -10.88
C ASP A 75 -17.48 -9.49 -10.07
N ARG A 76 -17.62 -8.44 -9.29
CA ARG A 76 -16.55 -7.96 -8.42
C ARG A 76 -16.21 -8.99 -7.35
N ILE A 77 -14.92 -9.10 -7.05
CA ILE A 77 -14.42 -10.03 -6.03
C ILE A 77 -14.07 -9.33 -4.71
N ILE A 78 -13.70 -8.06 -4.77
CA ILE A 78 -13.26 -7.27 -3.60
C ILE A 78 -13.66 -5.80 -3.76
N ASP A 79 -14.09 -5.18 -2.66
CA ASP A 79 -14.29 -3.74 -2.58
C ASP A 79 -13.29 -3.15 -1.58
N LEU A 80 -12.46 -2.22 -2.06
CA LEU A 80 -11.41 -1.57 -1.27
C LEU A 80 -11.93 -0.36 -0.51
N SER A 81 -11.30 0.00 0.58
CA SER A 81 -11.44 1.33 1.18
C SER A 81 -10.93 2.42 0.22
N PHE A 82 -11.31 3.67 0.47
CA PHE A 82 -10.78 4.81 -0.29
C PHE A 82 -9.24 4.86 -0.24
N ALA A 83 -8.64 4.66 0.93
CA ALA A 83 -7.19 4.63 1.08
C ALA A 83 -6.52 3.49 0.28
N GLY A 84 -7.12 2.28 0.31
CA GLY A 84 -6.66 1.14 -0.47
C GLY A 84 -6.74 1.40 -1.97
N ALA A 85 -7.89 1.88 -2.44
CA ALA A 85 -8.11 2.20 -3.85
C ALA A 85 -7.19 3.31 -4.37
N THR A 86 -6.92 4.34 -3.55
CA THR A 86 -5.98 5.42 -3.89
C THR A 86 -4.57 4.87 -4.10
N LYS A 87 -4.08 4.03 -3.17
CA LYS A 87 -2.74 3.44 -3.28
C LYS A 87 -2.62 2.47 -4.45
N LEU A 88 -3.66 1.71 -4.73
CA LEU A 88 -3.70 0.74 -5.81
C LEU A 88 -3.94 1.38 -7.19
N GLY A 89 -4.38 2.65 -7.24
CA GLY A 89 -4.66 3.39 -8.47
C GLY A 89 -6.02 3.03 -9.09
N VAL A 90 -7.03 2.74 -8.25
CA VAL A 90 -8.38 2.31 -8.69
C VAL A 90 -9.40 3.45 -8.60
N ILE A 91 -9.05 4.59 -8.00
CA ILE A 91 -10.02 5.68 -7.78
C ILE A 91 -10.57 6.26 -9.09
N GLU A 92 -9.68 6.62 -10.03
CA GLU A 92 -10.09 7.27 -11.29
C GLU A 92 -10.87 6.33 -12.22
N PRO A 93 -10.39 5.07 -12.48
CA PRO A 93 -11.15 4.15 -13.31
C PRO A 93 -12.38 3.56 -12.58
N GLY A 94 -12.46 3.68 -11.26
CA GLY A 94 -13.54 3.13 -10.43
C GLY A 94 -13.44 1.62 -10.18
N THR A 95 -12.85 0.88 -11.11
CA THR A 95 -12.60 -0.56 -11.05
C THR A 95 -11.24 -0.90 -11.65
N ALA A 96 -10.69 -2.05 -11.30
CA ALA A 96 -9.48 -2.59 -11.93
C ALA A 96 -9.46 -4.12 -11.84
N GLU A 97 -8.80 -4.76 -12.79
CA GLU A 97 -8.51 -6.19 -12.68
C GLU A 97 -7.38 -6.41 -11.66
N VAL A 98 -7.64 -7.28 -10.70
CA VAL A 98 -6.71 -7.56 -9.60
C VAL A 98 -6.52 -9.05 -9.38
N GLU A 99 -5.37 -9.39 -8.82
CA GLU A 99 -5.14 -10.68 -8.17
C GLU A 99 -5.06 -10.46 -6.67
N ILE A 100 -5.82 -11.23 -5.91
CA ILE A 100 -5.77 -11.25 -4.45
C ILE A 100 -5.17 -12.56 -3.96
N SER A 101 -4.34 -12.49 -2.92
CA SER A 101 -3.79 -13.65 -2.23
C SER A 101 -3.85 -13.47 -0.73
N VAL A 102 -4.31 -14.50 0.00
CA VAL A 102 -4.37 -14.46 1.46
C VAL A 102 -2.97 -14.64 2.03
N LEU A 103 -2.61 -13.77 2.98
CA LEU A 103 -1.37 -13.89 3.72
C LEU A 103 -1.55 -14.87 4.89
N SER A 104 -0.80 -15.95 4.91
CA SER A 104 -0.73 -16.84 6.07
C SER A 104 -0.01 -16.15 7.23
N SER A 105 -0.30 -16.56 8.46
CA SER A 105 0.33 -16.02 9.68
C SER A 105 1.87 -16.18 9.69
N SER A 106 2.41 -17.09 8.90
CA SER A 106 3.85 -17.26 8.67
C SER A 106 4.43 -16.20 7.72
N GLU A 107 3.63 -15.65 6.81
CA GLU A 107 4.06 -14.61 5.85
C GLU A 107 3.92 -13.18 6.39
N SER A 108 3.17 -12.99 7.49
CA SER A 108 3.04 -11.68 8.15
C SER A 108 4.38 -11.13 8.69
N LYS A 109 5.42 -11.95 8.76
CA LYS A 109 6.79 -11.54 9.11
C LYS A 109 7.68 -11.28 7.91
N THR A 110 7.22 -11.51 6.70
CA THR A 110 8.01 -11.21 5.50
C THR A 110 7.60 -9.85 4.93
N ARG A 111 8.55 -8.96 4.91
CA ARG A 111 8.61 -7.70 4.17
C ARG A 111 8.07 -7.89 2.74
N PRO A 112 7.56 -6.83 2.07
CA PRO A 112 7.11 -6.92 0.69
C PRO A 112 8.22 -7.52 -0.17
N VAL A 113 7.94 -8.68 -0.77
CA VAL A 113 8.84 -9.28 -1.75
C VAL A 113 8.77 -8.42 -3.01
N VAL A 114 9.67 -7.49 -3.11
CA VAL A 114 10.09 -6.97 -4.42
C VAL A 114 10.64 -8.18 -5.18
N ARG A 115 10.09 -8.53 -6.33
CA ARG A 115 10.69 -9.51 -7.23
C ARG A 115 12.10 -9.03 -7.56
N THR A 116 13.07 -9.54 -6.83
CA THR A 116 14.47 -9.36 -7.15
C THR A 116 14.76 -10.27 -8.34
N ILE A 117 14.95 -9.65 -9.49
CA ILE A 117 15.67 -10.30 -10.60
C ILE A 117 17.01 -10.72 -10.00
N ALA A 118 17.31 -12.00 -10.09
CA ALA A 118 18.55 -12.58 -9.62
C ALA A 118 19.73 -11.82 -10.24
N LEU A 119 20.44 -11.07 -9.45
CA LEU A 119 21.79 -10.61 -9.71
C LEU A 119 22.51 -10.41 -8.37
N VAL A 120 23.42 -11.35 -8.13
CA VAL A 120 24.61 -11.24 -7.28
C VAL A 120 24.36 -11.00 -5.78
N GLU A 121 24.65 -12.05 -5.02
CA GLU A 121 25.00 -11.98 -3.60
C GLU A 121 26.09 -10.92 -3.38
N LYS A 122 25.68 -9.74 -2.96
CA LYS A 122 26.55 -8.78 -2.30
C LYS A 122 26.10 -8.74 -0.85
N THR A 123 26.99 -9.10 0.03
CA THR A 123 26.85 -9.16 1.49
C THR A 123 26.08 -7.95 2.04
N ALA A 124 25.03 -8.23 2.79
CA ALA A 124 24.02 -7.28 3.29
C ALA A 124 24.52 -6.28 4.34
N LYS A 125 25.85 -6.03 4.41
CA LYS A 125 26.44 -5.15 5.44
C LYS A 125 26.70 -3.71 5.02
N ASP A 126 26.53 -3.35 3.74
CA ASP A 126 26.93 -2.02 3.24
C ASP A 126 25.91 -1.31 2.36
N VAL A 127 24.61 -1.62 2.45
CA VAL A 127 23.59 -0.86 1.72
C VAL A 127 23.11 0.29 2.58
N PRO A 128 23.45 1.54 2.25
CA PRO A 128 23.02 2.70 3.05
C PRO A 128 21.51 2.85 3.02
N LEU A 129 20.89 2.89 4.18
CA LEU A 129 19.47 3.13 4.34
C LEU A 129 19.19 4.64 4.36
N PHE A 130 18.07 5.04 3.77
CA PHE A 130 17.61 6.43 3.78
C PHE A 130 16.14 6.50 4.14
N VAL A 131 15.78 7.44 5.02
CA VAL A 131 14.37 7.81 5.26
C VAL A 131 14.01 8.98 4.36
N GLN A 132 12.99 8.82 3.50
CA GLN A 132 12.51 9.91 2.66
C GLN A 132 11.45 10.71 3.41
N LEU A 133 11.75 11.97 3.72
CA LEU A 133 10.89 12.89 4.47
C LEU A 133 9.91 13.64 3.56
N GLY A 134 10.24 13.81 2.27
CA GLY A 134 9.35 14.48 1.32
C GLY A 134 9.84 14.39 -0.12
N SER A 135 8.92 14.67 -1.06
CA SER A 135 9.21 14.79 -2.50
C SER A 135 8.42 15.97 -3.08
N PHE A 136 9.10 16.91 -3.72
CA PHE A 136 8.56 18.19 -4.17
C PHE A 136 8.86 18.42 -5.65
N GLY A 137 7.90 18.97 -6.39
CA GLY A 137 8.13 19.47 -7.76
C GLY A 137 8.86 20.82 -7.79
N ASN A 138 8.98 21.52 -6.65
CA ASN A 138 9.65 22.80 -6.53
C ASN A 138 10.81 22.69 -5.52
N GLN A 139 11.98 23.20 -5.92
CA GLN A 139 13.19 23.17 -5.10
C GLN A 139 13.05 23.98 -3.79
N LEU A 140 12.35 25.10 -3.83
CA LEU A 140 12.17 25.97 -2.67
C LEU A 140 11.40 25.26 -1.55
N ASN A 141 10.38 24.46 -1.91
CA ASN A 141 9.61 23.69 -0.93
C ASN A 141 10.46 22.61 -0.25
N ALA A 142 11.35 21.95 -0.99
CA ALA A 142 12.30 21.01 -0.42
C ALA A 142 13.31 21.70 0.52
N GLN A 143 13.78 22.89 0.15
CA GLN A 143 14.68 23.69 0.99
C GLN A 143 13.99 24.22 2.26
N ASN A 144 12.70 24.59 2.18
CA ASN A 144 11.93 25.01 3.35
C ASN A 144 11.77 23.87 4.35
N LEU A 145 11.47 22.64 3.88
CA LEU A 145 11.46 21.47 4.76
C LEU A 145 12.84 21.23 5.38
N MET A 146 13.92 21.38 4.61
CA MET A 146 15.28 21.27 5.16
C MET A 146 15.57 22.27 6.28
N ARG A 147 15.14 23.53 6.13
CA ARG A 147 15.34 24.56 7.17
C ARG A 147 14.57 24.21 8.45
N SER A 148 13.33 23.74 8.33
CA SER A 148 12.53 23.37 9.51
C SER A 148 13.09 22.16 10.29
N LEU A 149 13.96 21.37 9.66
CA LEU A 149 14.62 20.22 10.28
C LEU A 149 15.99 20.58 10.92
N HIS A 150 16.57 21.74 10.56
CA HIS A 150 17.86 22.18 11.10
C HIS A 150 17.82 22.66 12.55
N ASP A 151 16.61 22.97 13.08
CA ASP A 151 16.40 23.40 14.46
C ASP A 151 16.33 22.22 15.45
N SER A 152 16.45 20.99 14.99
CA SER A 152 16.50 19.77 15.80
C SER A 152 17.86 19.10 15.64
N ASP A 153 18.44 18.59 16.72
CA ASP A 153 19.73 17.84 16.78
C ASP A 153 19.73 16.51 15.99
N GLU A 154 18.99 16.43 14.88
CA GLU A 154 18.79 15.24 14.10
C GLU A 154 19.85 15.04 12.99
N PRO A 155 20.13 13.79 12.57
CA PRO A 155 21.12 13.50 11.56
C PRO A 155 20.79 14.17 10.21
N THR A 156 21.81 14.67 9.55
CA THR A 156 21.77 15.58 8.39
C THR A 156 20.87 15.10 7.26
N ALA A 157 19.71 15.73 7.09
CA ALA A 157 18.88 15.55 5.90
C ALA A 157 19.55 16.20 4.68
N LYS A 158 19.33 15.63 3.47
CA LYS A 158 19.85 16.16 2.20
C LYS A 158 18.77 16.20 1.13
N VAL A 159 18.86 17.19 0.24
CA VAL A 159 17.98 17.31 -0.93
C VAL A 159 18.64 16.63 -2.13
N TYR A 160 17.93 15.68 -2.74
CA TYR A 160 18.31 14.98 -3.96
C TYR A 160 17.43 15.41 -5.12
N LYS A 161 18.05 15.92 -6.19
CA LYS A 161 17.36 16.22 -7.44
C LYS A 161 17.25 14.95 -8.28
N LEU A 162 16.02 14.59 -8.68
CA LEU A 162 15.76 13.49 -9.61
C LEU A 162 15.02 14.02 -10.82
N THR A 163 15.42 13.55 -12.01
CA THR A 163 14.72 13.83 -13.27
C THR A 163 14.21 12.52 -13.85
N ASN A 164 12.93 12.47 -14.18
CA ASN A 164 12.32 11.33 -14.87
C ASN A 164 11.35 11.83 -15.96
N ALA A 165 10.68 10.91 -16.65
CA ALA A 165 9.73 11.25 -17.72
C ALA A 165 8.55 12.17 -17.27
N LYS A 166 8.28 12.26 -15.97
CA LYS A 166 7.23 13.11 -15.36
C LYS A 166 7.75 14.49 -14.93
N GLY A 167 9.07 14.76 -15.09
CA GLY A 167 9.67 16.04 -14.74
C GLY A 167 10.79 15.95 -13.69
N VAL A 168 11.09 17.10 -13.08
CA VAL A 168 12.10 17.25 -12.03
C VAL A 168 11.46 17.21 -10.67
N PHE A 169 12.02 16.38 -9.76
CA PHE A 169 11.57 16.23 -8.38
C PHE A 169 12.74 16.44 -7.43
N TYR A 170 12.45 17.02 -6.28
CA TYR A 170 13.40 17.27 -5.19
C TYR A 170 12.97 16.43 -3.98
N ARG A 171 13.79 15.43 -3.61
CA ARG A 171 13.53 14.53 -2.48
C ARG A 171 14.38 14.91 -1.30
N VAL A 172 13.75 15.13 -0.15
CA VAL A 172 14.44 15.32 1.12
C VAL A 172 14.59 13.97 1.78
N ARG A 173 15.83 13.57 2.08
CA ARG A 173 16.16 12.28 2.68
C ARG A 173 17.10 12.45 3.86
N LEU A 174 16.85 11.70 4.91
CA LEU A 174 17.72 11.53 6.06
C LEU A 174 18.60 10.32 5.85
N GLY A 175 19.88 10.39 6.14
CA GLY A 175 20.82 9.30 5.98
C GLY A 175 22.06 9.69 5.19
N PRO A 176 22.99 8.72 4.98
CA PRO A 176 22.80 7.28 5.18
C PRO A 176 22.71 6.88 6.66
N LEU A 177 21.78 5.96 6.95
CA LEU A 177 21.68 5.29 8.24
C LEU A 177 22.38 3.93 8.10
N TYR A 178 23.22 3.59 9.05
CA TYR A 178 23.92 2.31 9.15
C TYR A 178 23.36 1.56 10.35
N ASP A 179 23.16 0.24 10.21
CA ASP A 179 22.81 -0.64 11.33
C ASP A 179 24.06 -0.90 12.19
#